data_700caf9d098ed788fb1aed6cd40957e0
#
_entry.id   700caf9d098ed788fb1aed6cd40957e0
#
_cell.length_a   1.000
_cell.length_b   1.000
_cell.length_c   1.000
_cell.angle_alpha   90.00
_cell.angle_beta   90.00
_cell.angle_gamma   90.00
#
_symmetry.space_group_name_H-M   'P 1'
#
loop_
_entity.id
_entity.type
_entity.pdbx_description
1 polymer ?
#
loop_
_entity_poly.entity_id
_entity_poly.type
_entity_poly.pdbx_seq_one_letter_code
_entity_poly.pdbx_strand_id
1 'polypeptide(L)'
;FLGDEYSVIQLAVFRNAAGIIPLILLIIFTKEYFSIFRKIDKKFLILSFFRGLAFLSMNIFVFISVINLEFATAMTLTFSSPFFIVILSIFFLKDKVGKYRWSAIFLGFFGVVLIMKPTSEIFSFYSIFPIMTAFAWAISVIILKFIPEGHSTAKIQLYSLIFNVLGGLVLFFITSGHVEIKNVQDFFLMTLTGILGGTAAILFIYSYRLISASKMASFEYLGIPSSFVLGWIFFNEAPWAQLFPGVILIILAGMIIIWRDKVNEKSIKGNKQIN
;
A
#
# COMPACT_ATOMS: atom_id res chain seq x y z
N PHE A 1 -20.80 -5.22 -1.48
CA PHE A 1 -21.77 -4.30 -2.09
C PHE A 1 -21.41 -3.99 -3.55
N LEU A 2 -20.31 -3.32 -3.87
CA LEU A 2 -20.00 -2.92 -5.24
C LEU A 2 -19.41 -4.05 -6.09
N GLY A 3 -18.75 -5.04 -5.50
CA GLY A 3 -18.06 -6.12 -6.21
C GLY A 3 -18.99 -7.10 -6.94
N ASP A 4 -20.23 -7.20 -6.49
CA ASP A 4 -21.24 -8.09 -7.11
C ASP A 4 -21.94 -7.43 -8.32
N GLU A 5 -21.86 -6.10 -8.41
CA GLU A 5 -22.59 -5.32 -9.40
C GLU A 5 -21.70 -4.74 -10.51
N TYR A 6 -20.43 -4.49 -10.22
CA TYR A 6 -19.50 -3.83 -11.14
C TYR A 6 -18.24 -4.64 -11.38
N SER A 7 -17.70 -4.55 -12.59
CA SER A 7 -16.47 -5.27 -12.92
C SER A 7 -15.26 -4.75 -12.12
N VAL A 8 -14.33 -5.63 -11.79
CA VAL A 8 -13.06 -5.33 -11.08
C VAL A 8 -12.31 -4.17 -11.74
N ILE A 9 -12.27 -4.17 -13.07
CA ILE A 9 -11.54 -3.14 -13.83
C ILE A 9 -12.26 -1.80 -13.72
N GLN A 10 -13.59 -1.79 -13.81
CA GLN A 10 -14.40 -0.59 -13.65
C GLN A 10 -14.18 0.03 -12.26
N LEU A 11 -14.26 -0.78 -11.20
CA LEU A 11 -13.99 -0.32 -9.83
C LEU A 11 -12.58 0.24 -9.67
N ALA A 12 -11.56 -0.42 -10.26
CA ALA A 12 -10.19 0.04 -10.22
C ALA A 12 -10.00 1.37 -10.95
N VAL A 13 -10.60 1.54 -12.14
CA VAL A 13 -10.52 2.80 -12.91
C VAL A 13 -11.18 3.95 -12.16
N PHE A 14 -12.41 3.77 -11.65
CA PHE A 14 -13.12 4.81 -10.90
C PHE A 14 -12.38 5.19 -9.62
N ARG A 15 -11.94 4.21 -8.84
CA ARG A 15 -11.14 4.43 -7.63
C ARG A 15 -9.88 5.24 -7.93
N ASN A 16 -9.15 4.86 -8.97
CA ASN A 16 -7.90 5.54 -9.32
C ASN A 16 -8.15 6.93 -9.92
N ALA A 17 -9.17 7.10 -10.76
CA ALA A 17 -9.56 8.41 -11.29
C ALA A 17 -9.97 9.37 -10.16
N ALA A 18 -10.79 8.94 -9.22
CA ALA A 18 -11.18 9.76 -8.06
C ALA A 18 -10.01 10.08 -7.13
N GLY A 19 -8.94 9.28 -7.14
CA GLY A 19 -7.68 9.59 -6.45
C GLY A 19 -6.97 10.86 -6.92
N ILE A 20 -7.43 11.47 -8.02
CA ILE A 20 -6.93 12.78 -8.48
C ILE A 20 -7.36 13.91 -7.53
N ILE A 21 -8.49 13.77 -6.83
CA ILE A 21 -9.03 14.80 -5.95
C ILE A 21 -8.05 15.17 -4.83
N PRO A 22 -7.58 14.25 -3.98
CA PRO A 22 -6.59 14.57 -2.95
C PRO A 22 -5.25 15.03 -3.55
N LEU A 23 -4.90 14.59 -4.75
CA LEU A 23 -3.71 15.05 -5.43
C LEU A 23 -3.82 16.53 -5.84
N ILE A 24 -4.96 16.95 -6.38
CA ILE A 24 -5.22 18.36 -6.72
C ILE A 24 -5.14 19.21 -5.44
N LEU A 25 -5.76 18.77 -4.35
CA LEU A 25 -5.66 19.46 -3.08
C LEU A 25 -4.20 19.59 -2.61
N LEU A 26 -3.40 18.53 -2.69
CA LEU A 26 -1.98 18.57 -2.37
C LEU A 26 -1.24 19.61 -3.22
N ILE A 27 -1.45 19.63 -4.54
CA ILE A 27 -0.82 20.59 -5.46
C ILE A 27 -1.19 22.03 -5.10
N ILE A 28 -2.46 22.27 -4.73
CA ILE A 28 -2.94 23.59 -4.31
C ILE A 28 -2.24 24.03 -3.02
N PHE A 29 -2.21 23.16 -2.00
CA PHE A 29 -1.60 23.49 -0.71
C PHE A 29 -0.08 23.67 -0.80
N THR A 30 0.60 22.88 -1.64
CA THR A 30 2.07 22.98 -1.82
C THR A 30 2.46 24.04 -2.85
N LYS A 31 1.49 24.67 -3.56
CA LYS A 31 1.71 25.64 -4.64
C LYS A 31 2.60 25.13 -5.76
N GLU A 32 2.55 23.84 -6.03
CA GLU A 32 3.42 23.16 -7.02
C GLU A 32 2.87 23.20 -8.46
N TYR A 33 1.99 24.11 -8.81
CA TYR A 33 1.25 24.15 -10.10
C TYR A 33 2.13 23.98 -11.33
N PHE A 34 3.27 24.67 -11.38
CA PHE A 34 4.20 24.63 -12.51
C PHE A 34 5.37 23.69 -12.32
N SER A 35 5.76 23.43 -11.07
CA SER A 35 6.92 22.58 -10.75
C SER A 35 6.68 21.12 -11.10
N ILE A 36 5.43 20.66 -11.05
CA ILE A 36 5.05 19.28 -11.41
C ILE A 36 5.32 18.95 -12.89
N PHE A 37 5.31 19.95 -13.79
CA PHE A 37 5.59 19.77 -15.21
C PHE A 37 7.05 20.11 -15.58
N ARG A 38 7.85 20.58 -14.63
CA ARG A 38 9.24 21.00 -14.85
C ARG A 38 10.21 19.83 -14.68
N LYS A 39 11.30 19.78 -15.46
CA LYS A 39 12.38 18.78 -15.34
C LYS A 39 11.85 17.32 -15.38
N ILE A 40 11.14 16.97 -16.45
CA ILE A 40 10.69 15.61 -16.70
C ILE A 40 11.78 14.94 -17.56
N ASP A 41 12.53 14.05 -16.94
CA ASP A 41 13.53 13.25 -17.63
C ASP A 41 12.99 11.86 -18.00
N LYS A 42 13.61 11.22 -18.98
CA LYS A 42 13.20 9.90 -19.47
C LYS A 42 13.19 8.86 -18.37
N LYS A 43 14.17 8.90 -17.45
CA LYS A 43 14.27 7.96 -16.34
C LYS A 43 13.07 8.08 -15.39
N PHE A 44 12.68 9.32 -15.05
CA PHE A 44 11.50 9.58 -14.21
C PHE A 44 10.21 9.05 -14.86
N LEU A 45 10.04 9.30 -16.18
CA LEU A 45 8.84 8.80 -16.88
C LEU A 45 8.78 7.27 -16.89
N ILE A 46 9.89 6.59 -17.19
CA ILE A 46 9.95 5.13 -17.19
C ILE A 46 9.63 4.57 -15.80
N LEU A 47 10.23 5.13 -14.74
CA LEU A 47 9.97 4.69 -13.38
C LEU A 47 8.51 4.94 -12.97
N SER A 48 7.94 6.10 -13.32
CA SER A 48 6.54 6.43 -13.05
C SER A 48 5.58 5.51 -13.82
N PHE A 49 5.92 5.16 -15.06
CA PHE A 49 5.15 4.20 -15.86
C PHE A 49 5.10 2.82 -15.20
N PHE A 50 6.24 2.23 -14.89
CA PHE A 50 6.28 0.91 -14.24
C PHE A 50 5.63 0.93 -12.85
N ARG A 51 5.80 2.03 -12.10
CA ARG A 51 5.14 2.21 -10.81
C ARG A 51 3.61 2.30 -10.98
N GLY A 52 3.13 3.02 -11.98
CA GLY A 52 1.70 3.11 -12.29
C GLY A 52 1.10 1.76 -12.66
N LEU A 53 1.80 0.97 -13.49
CA LEU A 53 1.37 -0.39 -13.85
C LEU A 53 1.38 -1.33 -12.64
N ALA A 54 2.41 -1.29 -11.80
CA ALA A 54 2.46 -2.09 -10.57
C ALA A 54 1.27 -1.75 -9.65
N PHE A 55 0.93 -0.48 -9.53
CA PHE A 55 -0.22 -0.04 -8.74
C PHE A 55 -1.56 -0.46 -9.34
N LEU A 56 -1.69 -0.45 -10.67
CA LEU A 56 -2.86 -0.96 -11.37
C LEU A 56 -3.03 -2.48 -11.14
N SER A 57 -1.95 -3.23 -11.32
CA SER A 57 -1.95 -4.68 -11.08
C SER A 57 -2.33 -5.01 -9.63
N MET A 58 -1.77 -4.28 -8.67
CA MET A 58 -2.12 -4.41 -7.25
C MET A 58 -3.64 -4.22 -7.03
N ASN A 59 -4.24 -3.18 -7.60
CA ASN A 59 -5.68 -2.91 -7.46
C ASN A 59 -6.54 -4.02 -8.08
N ILE A 60 -6.16 -4.50 -9.26
CA ILE A 60 -6.90 -5.59 -9.93
C ILE A 60 -6.82 -6.86 -9.09
N PHE A 61 -5.62 -7.24 -8.64
CA PHE A 61 -5.43 -8.45 -7.86
C PHE A 61 -6.12 -8.41 -6.50
N VAL A 62 -6.14 -7.26 -5.81
CA VAL A 62 -6.86 -7.16 -4.54
C VAL A 62 -8.38 -7.30 -4.75
N PHE A 63 -8.95 -6.70 -5.80
CA PHE A 63 -10.37 -6.88 -6.08
C PHE A 63 -10.72 -8.32 -6.43
N ILE A 64 -9.90 -9.00 -7.26
CA ILE A 64 -10.09 -10.43 -7.54
C ILE A 64 -10.03 -11.25 -6.24
N SER A 65 -9.10 -10.90 -5.34
CA SER A 65 -8.95 -11.59 -4.06
C SER A 65 -10.20 -11.49 -3.19
N VAL A 66 -10.72 -10.28 -2.98
CA VAL A 66 -11.85 -10.05 -2.06
C VAL A 66 -13.19 -10.51 -2.62
N ILE A 67 -13.29 -10.72 -3.94
CA ILE A 67 -14.48 -11.30 -4.57
C ILE A 67 -14.51 -12.83 -4.44
N ASN A 68 -13.33 -13.48 -4.47
CA ASN A 68 -13.24 -14.93 -4.56
C ASN A 68 -12.79 -15.64 -3.27
N LEU A 69 -12.35 -14.90 -2.27
CA LEU A 69 -11.89 -15.43 -0.98
C LEU A 69 -12.61 -14.75 0.17
N GLU A 70 -12.68 -15.42 1.31
CA GLU A 70 -13.05 -14.74 2.55
C GLU A 70 -12.12 -13.55 2.81
N PHE A 71 -12.69 -12.43 3.24
CA PHE A 71 -11.96 -11.19 3.46
C PHE A 71 -10.74 -11.38 4.39
N ALA A 72 -10.92 -12.16 5.47
CA ALA A 72 -9.83 -12.47 6.41
C ALA A 72 -8.67 -13.20 5.73
N THR A 73 -8.95 -14.18 4.88
CA THR A 73 -7.94 -14.94 4.12
C THR A 73 -7.23 -14.03 3.11
N ALA A 74 -7.98 -13.25 2.32
CA ALA A 74 -7.42 -12.32 1.34
C ALA A 74 -6.50 -11.29 2.00
N MET A 75 -6.92 -10.68 3.12
CA MET A 75 -6.13 -9.71 3.84
C MET A 75 -4.88 -10.32 4.49
N THR A 76 -5.00 -11.50 5.11
CA THR A 76 -3.84 -12.20 5.70
C THR A 76 -2.73 -12.41 4.67
N LEU A 77 -3.09 -12.90 3.49
CA LEU A 77 -2.13 -13.14 2.41
C LEU A 77 -1.56 -11.84 1.84
N THR A 78 -2.36 -10.78 1.73
CA THR A 78 -1.90 -9.46 1.29
C THR A 78 -0.89 -8.85 2.28
N PHE A 79 -1.04 -9.09 3.58
CA PHE A 79 -0.06 -8.67 4.59
C PHE A 79 1.29 -9.41 4.53
N SER A 80 1.51 -10.24 3.52
CA SER A 80 2.84 -10.72 3.16
C SER A 80 3.71 -9.63 2.48
N SER A 81 3.14 -8.48 2.11
CA SER A 81 3.86 -7.38 1.44
C SER A 81 5.14 -6.93 2.14
N PRO A 82 5.23 -6.80 3.47
CA PRO A 82 6.47 -6.44 4.15
C PRO A 82 7.62 -7.42 3.89
N PHE A 83 7.34 -8.71 3.73
CA PHE A 83 8.36 -9.69 3.37
C PHE A 83 8.95 -9.39 1.99
N PHE A 84 8.09 -9.18 0.99
CA PHE A 84 8.52 -8.86 -0.36
C PHE A 84 9.29 -7.53 -0.41
N ILE A 85 8.81 -6.50 0.29
CA ILE A 85 9.49 -5.20 0.36
C ILE A 85 10.90 -5.37 0.93
N VAL A 86 11.06 -6.12 2.02
CA VAL A 86 12.37 -6.33 2.64
C VAL A 86 13.29 -7.15 1.74
N ILE A 87 12.79 -8.23 1.15
CA ILE A 87 13.58 -9.06 0.23
C ILE A 87 14.04 -8.21 -0.96
N LEU A 88 13.11 -7.52 -1.63
CA LEU A 88 13.44 -6.68 -2.77
C LEU A 88 14.36 -5.50 -2.39
N SER A 89 14.22 -4.93 -1.18
CA SER A 89 15.10 -3.86 -0.72
C SER A 89 16.54 -4.33 -0.52
N ILE A 90 16.76 -5.56 -0.06
CA ILE A 90 18.09 -6.15 0.04
C ILE A 90 18.73 -6.28 -1.34
N PHE A 91 17.99 -6.82 -2.31
CA PHE A 91 18.54 -7.07 -3.65
C PHE A 91 18.73 -5.79 -4.46
N PHE A 92 17.76 -4.91 -4.48
CA PHE A 92 17.72 -3.75 -5.37
C PHE A 92 18.27 -2.47 -4.73
N LEU A 93 18.02 -2.25 -3.44
CA LEU A 93 18.44 -1.04 -2.71
C LEU A 93 19.70 -1.28 -1.87
N LYS A 94 20.15 -2.55 -1.76
CA LYS A 94 21.28 -2.96 -0.91
C LYS A 94 21.07 -2.58 0.56
N ASP A 95 19.81 -2.58 1.02
CA ASP A 95 19.47 -2.31 2.41
C ASP A 95 20.11 -3.35 3.34
N LYS A 96 20.80 -2.88 4.38
CA LYS A 96 21.32 -3.75 5.43
C LYS A 96 20.22 -4.07 6.44
N VAL A 97 19.60 -5.23 6.28
CA VAL A 97 18.51 -5.68 7.17
C VAL A 97 19.08 -6.57 8.27
N GLY A 98 19.13 -6.03 9.48
CA GLY A 98 19.60 -6.76 10.66
C GLY A 98 18.53 -7.72 11.23
N LYS A 99 18.98 -8.60 12.12
CA LYS A 99 18.12 -9.62 12.78
C LYS A 99 16.87 -9.04 13.45
N TYR A 100 16.96 -7.87 14.03
CA TYR A 100 15.80 -7.23 14.69
C TYR A 100 14.67 -6.84 13.73
N ARG A 101 15.00 -6.41 12.49
CA ARG A 101 13.97 -6.13 11.47
C ARG A 101 13.32 -7.42 10.99
N TRP A 102 14.10 -8.46 10.78
CA TRP A 102 13.57 -9.78 10.45
C TRP A 102 12.65 -10.31 11.54
N SER A 103 13.08 -10.24 12.81
CA SER A 103 12.24 -10.66 13.94
C SER A 103 10.93 -9.87 13.99
N ALA A 104 10.97 -8.55 13.77
CA ALA A 104 9.77 -7.73 13.77
C ALA A 104 8.81 -8.10 12.62
N ILE A 105 9.34 -8.38 11.42
CA ILE A 105 8.52 -8.79 10.28
C ILE A 105 7.84 -10.13 10.55
N PHE A 106 8.60 -11.13 11.02
CA PHE A 106 8.03 -12.43 11.37
C PHE A 106 7.01 -12.33 12.50
N LEU A 107 7.32 -11.57 13.54
CA LEU A 107 6.43 -11.37 14.68
C LEU A 107 5.13 -10.65 14.27
N GLY A 108 5.24 -9.60 13.45
CA GLY A 108 4.10 -8.89 12.91
C GLY A 108 3.21 -9.78 12.04
N PHE A 109 3.82 -10.53 11.10
CA PHE A 109 3.09 -11.45 10.25
C PHE A 109 2.40 -12.57 11.04
N PHE A 110 3.09 -13.15 12.02
CA PHE A 110 2.48 -14.16 12.89
C PHE A 110 1.31 -13.59 13.69
N GLY A 111 1.42 -12.34 14.18
CA GLY A 111 0.32 -11.61 14.79
C GLY A 111 -0.88 -11.47 13.85
N VAL A 112 -0.64 -11.17 12.56
CA VAL A 112 -1.69 -11.11 11.53
C VAL A 112 -2.40 -12.45 11.39
N VAL A 113 -1.65 -13.54 11.26
CA VAL A 113 -2.20 -14.90 11.11
C VAL A 113 -3.08 -15.26 12.31
N LEU A 114 -2.68 -14.89 13.53
CA LEU A 114 -3.47 -15.13 14.74
C LEU A 114 -4.78 -14.33 14.78
N ILE A 115 -4.78 -13.10 14.28
CA ILE A 115 -5.98 -12.25 14.24
C ILE A 115 -6.93 -12.71 13.14
N MET A 116 -6.42 -12.89 11.93
CA MET A 116 -7.24 -13.15 10.76
C MET A 116 -7.76 -14.58 10.69
N LYS A 117 -7.10 -15.53 11.37
CA LYS A 117 -7.49 -16.95 11.40
C LYS A 117 -7.86 -17.46 10.00
N PRO A 118 -6.93 -17.44 9.02
CA PRO A 118 -7.23 -17.81 7.66
C PRO A 118 -7.83 -19.21 7.58
N THR A 119 -8.84 -19.37 6.72
CA THR A 119 -9.57 -20.62 6.54
C THR A 119 -8.84 -21.60 5.63
N SER A 120 -9.46 -22.75 5.36
CA SER A 120 -8.95 -23.72 4.38
C SER A 120 -8.87 -23.17 2.95
N GLU A 121 -9.55 -22.07 2.67
CA GLU A 121 -9.49 -21.36 1.37
C GLU A 121 -8.10 -20.85 1.02
N ILE A 122 -7.17 -20.80 1.98
CA ILE A 122 -5.76 -20.47 1.73
C ILE A 122 -5.11 -21.37 0.67
N PHE A 123 -5.65 -22.57 0.46
CA PHE A 123 -5.19 -23.51 -0.55
C PHE A 123 -5.95 -23.40 -1.89
N SER A 124 -6.86 -22.43 -2.02
CA SER A 124 -7.56 -22.16 -3.27
C SER A 124 -6.59 -21.58 -4.32
N PHE A 125 -6.87 -21.84 -5.61
CA PHE A 125 -6.17 -21.18 -6.72
C PHE A 125 -6.21 -19.65 -6.59
N TYR A 126 -7.32 -19.11 -6.08
CA TYR A 126 -7.47 -17.67 -5.90
C TYR A 126 -6.52 -17.06 -4.87
N SER A 127 -5.90 -17.86 -4.00
CA SER A 127 -4.92 -17.41 -3.01
C SER A 127 -3.63 -16.84 -3.62
N ILE A 128 -3.39 -17.10 -4.90
CA ILE A 128 -2.27 -16.49 -5.62
C ILE A 128 -2.44 -14.96 -5.79
N PHE A 129 -3.68 -14.48 -5.95
CA PHE A 129 -3.95 -13.06 -6.23
C PHE A 129 -3.58 -12.12 -5.08
N PRO A 130 -3.91 -12.39 -3.81
CA PRO A 130 -3.45 -11.54 -2.71
C PRO A 130 -1.91 -11.56 -2.54
N ILE A 131 -1.25 -12.67 -2.87
CA ILE A 131 0.22 -12.74 -2.89
C ILE A 131 0.77 -11.88 -4.03
N MET A 132 0.16 -11.93 -5.22
CA MET A 132 0.51 -11.04 -6.34
C MET A 132 0.22 -9.57 -6.02
N THR A 133 -0.85 -9.27 -5.28
CA THR A 133 -1.13 -7.92 -4.74
C THR A 133 0.04 -7.44 -3.87
N ALA A 134 0.46 -8.25 -2.91
CA ALA A 134 1.59 -7.95 -2.01
C ALA A 134 2.90 -7.74 -2.78
N PHE A 135 3.16 -8.56 -3.77
CA PHE A 135 4.35 -8.45 -4.61
C PHE A 135 4.32 -7.20 -5.50
N ALA A 136 3.19 -6.91 -6.15
CA ALA A 136 3.02 -5.71 -6.97
C ALA A 136 3.15 -4.43 -6.14
N TRP A 137 2.62 -4.40 -4.91
CA TRP A 137 2.84 -3.33 -3.96
C TRP A 137 4.34 -3.16 -3.66
N ALA A 138 5.04 -4.24 -3.33
CA ALA A 138 6.47 -4.21 -3.04
C ALA A 138 7.28 -3.67 -4.23
N ILE A 139 6.97 -4.07 -5.46
CA ILE A 139 7.58 -3.51 -6.68
C ILE A 139 7.35 -2.00 -6.76
N SER A 140 6.12 -1.52 -6.53
CA SER A 140 5.79 -0.10 -6.54
C SER A 140 6.63 0.70 -5.53
N VAL A 141 6.83 0.15 -4.32
CA VAL A 141 7.67 0.74 -3.27
C VAL A 141 9.15 0.79 -3.68
N ILE A 142 9.67 -0.28 -4.25
CA ILE A 142 11.07 -0.32 -4.70
C ILE A 142 11.31 0.67 -5.84
N ILE A 143 10.41 0.72 -6.82
CA ILE A 143 10.50 1.71 -7.92
C ILE A 143 10.49 3.13 -7.37
N LEU A 144 9.65 3.43 -6.37
CA LEU A 144 9.61 4.74 -5.72
C LEU A 144 10.98 5.15 -5.17
N LYS A 145 11.74 4.20 -4.61
CA LYS A 145 13.09 4.45 -4.07
C LYS A 145 14.14 4.76 -5.14
N PHE A 146 13.90 4.36 -6.38
CA PHE A 146 14.77 4.71 -7.52
C PHE A 146 14.48 6.08 -8.12
N ILE A 147 13.32 6.68 -7.78
CA ILE A 147 12.99 8.03 -8.25
C ILE A 147 13.87 9.06 -7.52
N PRO A 148 14.61 9.93 -8.25
CA PRO A 148 15.48 10.92 -7.64
C PRO A 148 14.75 11.87 -6.68
N GLU A 149 15.45 12.32 -5.63
CA GLU A 149 14.90 13.20 -4.59
C GLU A 149 14.42 14.57 -5.11
N GLY A 150 14.91 15.02 -6.26
CA GLY A 150 14.50 16.27 -6.89
C GLY A 150 13.06 16.33 -7.41
N HIS A 151 12.32 15.21 -7.35
CA HIS A 151 10.91 15.16 -7.72
C HIS A 151 10.03 15.20 -6.48
N SER A 152 9.02 16.08 -6.46
CA SER A 152 8.09 16.20 -5.33
C SER A 152 7.14 15.00 -5.22
N THR A 153 6.54 14.82 -4.04
CA THR A 153 5.54 13.77 -3.81
C THR A 153 4.33 13.92 -4.74
N ALA A 154 3.86 15.15 -4.93
CA ALA A 154 2.75 15.45 -5.83
C ALA A 154 3.07 15.05 -7.27
N LYS A 155 4.27 15.38 -7.75
CA LYS A 155 4.73 15.01 -9.10
C LYS A 155 4.80 13.50 -9.28
N ILE A 156 5.39 12.77 -8.33
CA ILE A 156 5.49 11.30 -8.39
C ILE A 156 4.09 10.68 -8.42
N GLN A 157 3.19 11.15 -7.56
CA GLN A 157 1.82 10.65 -7.52
C GLN A 157 1.08 10.95 -8.82
N LEU A 158 1.20 12.16 -9.37
CA LEU A 158 0.53 12.56 -10.61
C LEU A 158 0.90 11.63 -11.78
N TYR A 159 2.20 11.47 -12.04
CA TYR A 159 2.65 10.66 -13.17
C TYR A 159 2.35 9.17 -12.99
N SER A 160 2.49 8.64 -11.80
CA SER A 160 2.10 7.26 -11.51
C SER A 160 0.59 7.05 -11.67
N LEU A 161 -0.22 8.01 -11.25
CA LEU A 161 -1.68 7.97 -11.37
C LEU A 161 -2.12 8.06 -12.85
N ILE A 162 -1.51 8.93 -13.64
CA ILE A 162 -1.78 9.03 -15.08
C ILE A 162 -1.56 7.66 -15.75
N PHE A 163 -0.41 7.04 -15.55
CA PHE A 163 -0.12 5.74 -16.16
C PHE A 163 -1.01 4.61 -15.62
N ASN A 164 -1.37 4.66 -14.34
CA ASN A 164 -2.32 3.73 -13.75
C ASN A 164 -3.71 3.87 -14.39
N VAL A 165 -4.24 5.09 -14.48
CA VAL A 165 -5.56 5.36 -15.07
C VAL A 165 -5.56 5.04 -16.57
N LEU A 166 -4.53 5.43 -17.33
CA LEU A 166 -4.42 5.10 -18.74
C LEU A 166 -4.37 3.59 -18.97
N GLY A 167 -3.57 2.86 -18.19
CA GLY A 167 -3.52 1.41 -18.26
C GLY A 167 -4.86 0.77 -17.90
N GLY A 168 -5.54 1.29 -16.87
CA GLY A 168 -6.89 0.86 -16.49
C GLY A 168 -7.93 1.13 -17.57
N LEU A 169 -7.89 2.29 -18.22
CA LEU A 169 -8.80 2.62 -19.34
C LEU A 169 -8.55 1.71 -20.55
N VAL A 170 -7.31 1.41 -20.88
CA VAL A 170 -7.00 0.45 -21.97
C VAL A 170 -7.63 -0.90 -21.65
N LEU A 171 -7.48 -1.41 -20.44
CA LEU A 171 -8.10 -2.66 -20.02
C LEU A 171 -9.63 -2.56 -20.02
N PHE A 172 -10.19 -1.45 -19.57
CA PHE A 172 -11.63 -1.20 -19.54
C PHE A 172 -12.28 -1.28 -20.93
N PHE A 173 -11.64 -0.72 -21.97
CA PHE A 173 -12.14 -0.77 -23.33
C PHE A 173 -11.91 -2.13 -24.03
N ILE A 174 -10.89 -2.89 -23.63
CA ILE A 174 -10.62 -4.22 -24.19
C ILE A 174 -11.55 -5.26 -23.55
N THR A 175 -11.90 -5.10 -22.26
CA THR A 175 -12.78 -6.03 -21.57
C THR A 175 -14.24 -5.57 -21.67
N SER A 176 -15.07 -6.38 -22.30
CA SER A 176 -16.52 -6.16 -22.39
C SER A 176 -17.20 -6.52 -21.06
N GLY A 177 -17.26 -5.62 -20.14
CA GLY A 177 -17.85 -5.91 -18.80
C GLY A 177 -18.14 -4.65 -17.98
N HIS A 178 -18.26 -3.50 -18.66
CA HIS A 178 -18.69 -2.28 -17.97
C HIS A 178 -20.21 -2.25 -17.85
N VAL A 179 -20.67 -1.79 -16.69
CA VAL A 179 -22.08 -1.61 -16.36
C VAL A 179 -22.31 -0.13 -16.06
N GLU A 180 -23.43 0.41 -16.52
CA GLU A 180 -23.83 1.77 -16.17
C GLU A 180 -23.96 1.91 -14.65
N ILE A 181 -23.56 3.05 -14.11
CA ILE A 181 -23.68 3.33 -12.67
C ILE A 181 -25.16 3.44 -12.34
N LYS A 182 -25.65 2.53 -11.51
CA LYS A 182 -27.08 2.32 -11.25
C LYS A 182 -27.70 3.45 -10.43
N ASN A 183 -26.93 4.02 -9.50
CA ASN A 183 -27.43 5.02 -8.59
C ASN A 183 -26.33 5.98 -8.08
N VAL A 184 -26.78 7.09 -7.48
CA VAL A 184 -25.88 8.12 -6.94
C VAL A 184 -25.07 7.60 -5.75
N GLN A 185 -25.63 6.66 -4.99
CA GLN A 185 -24.94 6.08 -3.83
C GLN A 185 -23.70 5.29 -4.26
N ASP A 186 -23.80 4.48 -5.32
CA ASP A 186 -22.67 3.71 -5.84
C ASP A 186 -21.58 4.65 -6.38
N PHE A 187 -21.95 5.68 -7.12
CA PHE A 187 -21.03 6.71 -7.58
C PHE A 187 -20.31 7.39 -6.40
N PHE A 188 -21.03 7.72 -5.36
CA PHE A 188 -20.45 8.32 -4.15
C PHE A 188 -19.48 7.37 -3.45
N LEU A 189 -19.84 6.09 -3.28
CA LEU A 189 -18.98 5.08 -2.66
C LEU A 189 -17.70 4.84 -3.48
N MET A 190 -17.81 4.73 -4.81
CA MET A 190 -16.65 4.59 -5.69
C MET A 190 -15.72 5.80 -5.59
N THR A 191 -16.30 7.01 -5.56
CA THR A 191 -15.54 8.26 -5.42
C THR A 191 -14.85 8.35 -4.06
N LEU A 192 -15.57 8.00 -2.99
CA LEU A 192 -15.04 8.01 -1.63
C LEU A 192 -13.85 7.04 -1.46
N THR A 193 -13.97 5.82 -1.99
CA THR A 193 -12.85 4.86 -1.97
C THR A 193 -11.63 5.39 -2.73
N GLY A 194 -11.85 6.15 -3.81
CA GLY A 194 -10.79 6.80 -4.57
C GLY A 194 -10.11 7.94 -3.81
N ILE A 195 -10.89 8.79 -3.14
CA ILE A 195 -10.37 9.89 -2.31
C ILE A 195 -9.52 9.32 -1.17
N LEU A 196 -10.04 8.33 -0.44
CA LEU A 196 -9.32 7.69 0.67
C LEU A 196 -8.05 6.98 0.17
N GLY A 197 -8.18 6.21 -0.92
CA GLY A 197 -7.05 5.50 -1.51
C GLY A 197 -5.98 6.43 -2.08
N GLY A 198 -6.38 7.53 -2.72
CA GLY A 198 -5.46 8.55 -3.25
C GLY A 198 -4.72 9.29 -2.13
N THR A 199 -5.43 9.62 -1.05
CA THR A 199 -4.83 10.22 0.15
C THR A 199 -3.81 9.27 0.78
N ALA A 200 -4.17 8.00 0.96
CA ALA A 200 -3.26 6.98 1.48
C ALA A 200 -2.02 6.84 0.59
N ALA A 201 -2.18 6.80 -0.74
CA ALA A 201 -1.06 6.70 -1.67
C ALA A 201 -0.08 7.87 -1.54
N ILE A 202 -0.56 9.10 -1.37
CA ILE A 202 0.26 10.29 -1.13
C ILE A 202 1.04 10.15 0.18
N LEU A 203 0.37 9.76 1.26
CA LEU A 203 0.98 9.57 2.57
C LEU A 203 2.04 8.45 2.55
N PHE A 204 1.78 7.35 1.84
CA PHE A 204 2.76 6.28 1.64
C PHE A 204 3.99 6.74 0.86
N ILE A 205 3.83 7.49 -0.23
CA ILE A 205 4.96 8.06 -0.97
C ILE A 205 5.82 8.91 -0.03
N TYR A 206 5.18 9.79 0.71
CA TYR A 206 5.87 10.67 1.66
C TYR A 206 6.64 9.86 2.71
N SER A 207 5.99 8.91 3.37
CA SER A 207 6.56 8.07 4.41
C SER A 207 7.73 7.21 3.90
N TYR A 208 7.56 6.56 2.75
CA TYR A 208 8.63 5.76 2.15
C TYR A 208 9.82 6.58 1.67
N ARG A 209 9.66 7.87 1.41
CA ARG A 209 10.78 8.76 1.08
C ARG A 209 11.57 9.22 2.29
N LEU A 210 10.95 9.28 3.47
CA LEU A 210 11.62 9.71 4.70
C LEU A 210 12.54 8.64 5.30
N ILE A 211 12.20 7.36 5.16
CA ILE A 211 12.95 6.26 5.78
C ILE A 211 13.21 5.12 4.78
N SER A 212 14.11 4.18 5.15
CA SER A 212 14.38 3.01 4.29
C SER A 212 13.13 2.15 4.06
N ALA A 213 13.05 1.50 2.90
CA ALA A 213 11.91 0.66 2.55
C ALA A 213 11.69 -0.47 3.56
N SER A 214 12.77 -1.14 3.98
CA SER A 214 12.74 -2.21 4.97
C SER A 214 12.27 -1.76 6.36
N LYS A 215 12.53 -0.51 6.74
CA LYS A 215 12.05 0.06 8.00
C LYS A 215 10.56 0.36 7.92
N MET A 216 10.12 1.05 6.86
CA MET A 216 8.71 1.40 6.69
C MET A 216 7.80 0.17 6.57
N ALA A 217 8.26 -0.88 5.86
CA ALA A 217 7.51 -2.12 5.69
C ALA A 217 7.01 -2.73 7.00
N SER A 218 7.81 -2.65 8.06
CA SER A 218 7.42 -3.20 9.36
C SER A 218 6.29 -2.41 10.04
N PHE A 219 6.12 -1.13 9.70
CA PHE A 219 5.03 -0.31 10.21
C PHE A 219 3.70 -0.59 9.47
N GLU A 220 3.71 -1.23 8.31
CA GLU A 220 2.48 -1.57 7.58
C GLU A 220 1.55 -2.45 8.41
N TYR A 221 2.09 -3.31 9.28
CA TYR A 221 1.28 -4.14 10.18
C TYR A 221 0.43 -3.34 11.18
N LEU A 222 0.77 -2.09 11.49
CA LEU A 222 -0.04 -1.23 12.35
C LEU A 222 -1.39 -0.84 11.72
N GLY A 223 -1.53 -1.03 10.42
CA GLY A 223 -2.80 -0.88 9.72
C GLY A 223 -3.89 -1.83 10.26
N ILE A 224 -3.52 -3.01 10.80
CA ILE A 224 -4.47 -4.01 11.27
C ILE A 224 -5.18 -3.57 12.54
N PRO A 225 -4.49 -3.24 13.64
CA PRO A 225 -5.17 -2.68 14.81
C PRO A 225 -6.00 -1.44 14.47
N SER A 226 -5.51 -0.59 13.57
CA SER A 226 -6.24 0.61 13.13
C SER A 226 -7.54 0.26 12.42
N SER A 227 -7.54 -0.76 11.54
CA SER A 227 -8.76 -1.21 10.85
C SER A 227 -9.81 -1.76 11.81
N PHE A 228 -9.40 -2.45 12.88
CA PHE A 228 -10.33 -2.91 13.93
C PHE A 228 -10.94 -1.74 14.70
N VAL A 229 -10.14 -0.73 15.06
CA VAL A 229 -10.67 0.47 15.72
C VAL A 229 -11.69 1.18 14.85
N LEU A 230 -11.41 1.31 13.54
CA LEU A 230 -12.35 1.91 12.59
C LEU A 230 -13.60 1.04 12.41
N GLY A 231 -13.46 -0.29 12.36
CA GLY A 231 -14.58 -1.23 12.32
C GLY A 231 -15.51 -1.06 13.52
N TRP A 232 -14.94 -0.90 14.71
CA TRP A 232 -15.71 -0.63 15.92
C TRP A 232 -16.45 0.71 15.87
N ILE A 233 -15.77 1.78 15.46
CA ILE A 233 -16.36 3.13 15.45
C ILE A 233 -17.47 3.26 14.41
N PHE A 234 -17.27 2.75 13.20
CA PHE A 234 -18.17 2.98 12.06
C PHE A 234 -19.20 1.87 11.85
N PHE A 235 -18.90 0.65 12.26
CA PHE A 235 -19.76 -0.50 12.00
C PHE A 235 -20.24 -1.19 13.28
N ASN A 236 -19.84 -0.67 14.47
CA ASN A 236 -20.11 -1.27 15.77
C ASN A 236 -19.65 -2.75 15.87
N GLU A 237 -18.66 -3.12 15.05
CA GLU A 237 -18.03 -4.43 15.05
C GLU A 237 -16.78 -4.36 15.91
N ALA A 238 -16.85 -4.90 17.14
CA ALA A 238 -15.74 -4.89 18.08
C ALA A 238 -15.32 -6.32 18.45
N PRO A 239 -14.65 -7.06 17.57
CA PRO A 239 -14.20 -8.44 17.86
C PRO A 239 -12.95 -8.45 18.77
N TRP A 240 -13.02 -7.84 19.93
CA TRP A 240 -11.90 -7.73 20.87
C TRP A 240 -11.26 -9.09 21.18
N ALA A 241 -12.07 -10.13 21.35
CA ALA A 241 -11.57 -11.47 21.58
C ALA A 241 -10.75 -12.04 20.41
N GLN A 242 -11.01 -11.59 19.19
CA GLN A 242 -10.27 -12.04 18.00
C GLN A 242 -8.93 -11.30 17.86
N LEU A 243 -8.85 -10.05 18.34
CA LEU A 243 -7.61 -9.29 18.30
C LEU A 243 -6.49 -9.92 19.15
N PHE A 244 -6.85 -10.50 20.30
CA PHE A 244 -5.88 -11.10 21.20
C PHE A 244 -5.63 -12.58 20.86
N PRO A 245 -4.38 -13.07 20.92
CA PRO A 245 -3.14 -12.35 21.32
C PRO A 245 -2.42 -11.62 20.19
N GLY A 246 -2.89 -11.69 18.95
CA GLY A 246 -2.18 -11.22 17.75
C GLY A 246 -1.82 -9.72 17.77
N VAL A 247 -2.71 -8.85 18.29
CA VAL A 247 -2.45 -7.41 18.38
C VAL A 247 -1.24 -7.10 19.25
N ILE A 248 -0.99 -7.87 20.30
CA ILE A 248 0.18 -7.71 21.18
C ILE A 248 1.45 -7.95 20.37
N LEU A 249 1.49 -8.99 19.54
CA LEU A 249 2.64 -9.32 18.71
C LEU A 249 2.93 -8.22 17.70
N ILE A 250 1.90 -7.62 17.09
CA ILE A 250 2.04 -6.51 16.14
C ILE A 250 2.61 -5.28 16.83
N ILE A 251 2.11 -4.93 18.02
CA ILE A 251 2.61 -3.81 18.82
C ILE A 251 4.07 -4.06 19.22
N LEU A 252 4.40 -5.26 19.67
CA LEU A 252 5.76 -5.65 20.03
C LEU A 252 6.70 -5.55 18.82
N ALA A 253 6.27 -5.99 17.64
CA ALA A 253 7.02 -5.85 16.41
C ALA A 253 7.38 -4.38 16.11
N GLY A 254 6.40 -3.48 16.21
CA GLY A 254 6.62 -2.03 16.06
C GLY A 254 7.59 -1.47 17.11
N MET A 255 7.42 -1.88 18.38
CA MET A 255 8.29 -1.42 19.47
C MET A 255 9.75 -1.88 19.30
N ILE A 256 9.99 -3.12 18.83
CA ILE A 256 11.35 -3.62 18.55
C ILE A 256 12.07 -2.72 17.56
N ILE A 257 11.38 -2.25 16.52
CA ILE A 257 11.97 -1.39 15.50
C ILE A 257 12.30 -0.01 16.07
N ILE A 258 11.33 0.62 16.75
CA ILE A 258 11.51 1.95 17.36
C ILE A 258 12.65 1.92 18.38
N TRP A 259 12.68 0.89 19.24
CA TRP A 259 13.74 0.73 20.23
C TRP A 259 15.11 0.60 19.57
N ARG A 260 15.23 -0.25 18.56
CA ARG A 260 16.50 -0.49 17.88
C ARG A 260 17.02 0.76 17.14
N ASP A 261 16.13 1.53 16.54
CA ASP A 261 16.50 2.79 15.88
C ASP A 261 17.05 3.81 16.89
N LYS A 262 16.40 3.96 18.04
CA LYS A 262 16.92 4.83 19.13
C LYS A 262 18.30 4.40 19.62
N VAL A 263 18.56 3.11 19.73
CA VAL A 263 19.88 2.57 20.12
C VAL A 263 20.93 2.91 19.06
N ASN A 264 20.61 2.73 17.78
CA ASN A 264 21.53 3.06 16.69
C ASN A 264 21.85 4.57 16.62
N GLU A 265 20.84 5.44 16.80
CA GLU A 265 21.05 6.90 16.83
C GLU A 265 21.98 7.34 17.96
N LYS A 266 21.80 6.75 19.15
CA LYS A 266 22.69 7.04 20.30
C LYS A 266 24.13 6.60 20.04
N SER A 267 24.33 5.44 19.41
CA SER A 267 25.66 4.95 19.05
C SER A 267 26.38 5.86 18.05
N ILE A 268 25.65 6.38 17.05
CA ILE A 268 26.20 7.30 16.04
C ILE A 268 26.54 8.66 16.66
N LYS A 269 25.70 9.19 17.57
CA LYS A 269 25.95 10.45 18.26
C LYS A 269 27.12 10.32 19.24
N GLY A 270 27.26 9.20 19.96
CA GLY A 270 28.38 8.94 20.85
C GLY A 270 29.73 8.89 20.14
N ASN A 271 29.78 8.21 18.95
CA ASN A 271 31.01 8.16 18.15
C ASN A 271 31.41 9.52 17.51
N LYS A 272 30.44 10.43 17.27
CA LYS A 272 30.75 11.80 16.77
C LYS A 272 31.25 12.77 17.85
N GLN A 273 31.10 12.44 19.13
CA GLN A 273 31.62 13.25 20.23
C GLN A 273 33.02 12.82 20.68
N ILE A 274 33.53 11.70 20.19
CA ILE A 274 34.84 11.12 20.56
C ILE A 274 35.90 11.41 19.47
N ASN A 275 35.49 11.88 18.30
CA ASN A 275 36.33 12.32 17.19
C ASN A 275 36.21 13.83 16.97
#